data_5847ed03dfd3eacd800b0d42ca4bed3e
#
_entry.id   5847ed03dfd3eacd800b0d42ca4bed3e
#
_cell.length_a   1.000
_cell.length_b   1.000
_cell.length_c   1.000
_cell.angle_alpha   90.00
_cell.angle_beta   90.00
_cell.angle_gamma   90.00
#
_symmetry.space_group_name_H-M   'P 1'
#
loop_
_entity.id
_entity.type
_entity.pdbx_description
1 polymer ?
#
loop_
_entity_poly.entity_id
_entity_poly.type
_entity_poly.pdbx_seq_one_letter_code
_entity_poly.pdbx_strand_id
1 'polypeptide(L)'
;MGIYVNPDNIDFQRAINSQIYVDKSGLIELTNAKLFTEQQFICVSRPRRFGKSMAANMLTAYYSRGCDSRKMLSELKIAKSADFEKHLNKYNVIHINMVDFLDRSKTMDEMLDYLRRRLLHELKKGFSDVDCFDWDNLQSVLGEIYTDKRIAFIFIIDEWDCIFRIHKNDSDAQTKYLDFLRNLLKDQSYVALAYMTGILPIKKYGEHSALNMFTEVSMTNPREYAEYTGFTEDEVK
;
A
#
# COMPACT_ATOMS: atom_id res chain seq x y z
N MET A 1 -10.15 -13.47 -4.02
CA MET A 1 -10.22 -12.07 -4.48
C MET A 1 -11.18 -11.32 -3.55
N GLY A 2 -10.71 -10.26 -2.92
CA GLY A 2 -11.48 -9.41 -2.01
C GLY A 2 -11.49 -7.96 -2.48
N ILE A 3 -12.09 -7.07 -1.68
CA ILE A 3 -12.07 -5.63 -1.90
C ILE A 3 -10.72 -5.06 -1.46
N TYR A 4 -10.22 -5.52 -0.31
CA TYR A 4 -8.97 -5.06 0.30
C TYR A 4 -7.84 -6.07 0.19
N VAL A 5 -8.16 -7.38 0.22
CA VAL A 5 -7.19 -8.48 0.14
C VAL A 5 -7.20 -9.06 -1.25
N ASN A 6 -6.06 -9.02 -1.92
CA ASN A 6 -5.89 -9.46 -3.31
C ASN A 6 -6.95 -8.84 -4.25
N PRO A 7 -7.08 -7.48 -4.28
CA PRO A 7 -8.04 -6.81 -5.16
C PRO A 7 -7.70 -7.02 -6.62
N ASP A 8 -8.66 -6.72 -7.48
CA ASP A 8 -8.50 -6.74 -8.92
C ASP A 8 -7.71 -5.51 -9.44
N ASN A 9 -7.62 -5.39 -10.77
CA ASN A 9 -6.88 -4.32 -11.46
C ASN A 9 -7.80 -3.28 -12.15
N ILE A 10 -9.09 -3.31 -11.87
CA ILE A 10 -10.10 -2.49 -12.57
C ILE A 10 -9.80 -0.99 -12.42
N ASP A 11 -9.40 -0.54 -11.23
CA ASP A 11 -9.15 0.89 -11.00
C ASP A 11 -7.94 1.39 -11.77
N PHE A 12 -6.90 0.57 -11.91
CA PHE A 12 -5.75 0.92 -12.75
C PHE A 12 -6.10 0.81 -14.25
N GLN A 13 -6.90 -0.15 -14.65
CA GLN A 13 -7.38 -0.25 -16.03
C GLN A 13 -8.19 0.98 -16.46
N ARG A 14 -9.04 1.50 -15.57
CA ARG A 14 -9.75 2.77 -15.81
C ARG A 14 -8.79 3.95 -16.00
N ALA A 15 -7.72 3.99 -15.23
CA ALA A 15 -6.71 5.04 -15.35
C ALA A 15 -5.99 4.98 -16.71
N ILE A 16 -5.56 3.80 -17.15
CA ILE A 16 -4.91 3.61 -18.48
C ILE A 16 -5.85 3.96 -19.63
N ASN A 17 -7.12 3.63 -19.52
CA ASN A 17 -8.13 3.92 -20.54
C ASN A 17 -8.58 5.39 -20.56
N SER A 18 -8.05 6.24 -19.69
CA SER A 18 -8.37 7.66 -19.67
C SER A 18 -7.81 8.38 -20.90
N GLN A 19 -8.47 9.45 -21.34
CA GLN A 19 -8.03 10.25 -22.47
C GLN A 19 -6.58 10.78 -22.33
N ILE A 20 -6.17 11.07 -21.09
CA ILE A 20 -4.81 11.47 -20.76
C ILE A 20 -4.29 10.47 -19.73
N TYR A 21 -3.29 9.70 -20.11
CA TYR A 21 -2.56 8.81 -19.23
C TYR A 21 -1.06 8.98 -19.48
N VAL A 22 -0.30 9.22 -18.41
CA VAL A 22 1.16 9.27 -18.47
C VAL A 22 1.72 8.05 -17.78
N ASP A 23 2.51 7.28 -18.52
CA ASP A 23 3.09 6.03 -18.05
C ASP A 23 4.19 6.27 -16.99
N LYS A 24 3.85 5.99 -15.74
CA LYS A 24 4.72 6.03 -14.57
C LYS A 24 5.14 4.62 -14.09
N SER A 25 4.98 3.60 -14.93
CA SER A 25 5.21 2.21 -14.53
C SER A 25 6.68 1.87 -14.18
N GLY A 26 7.63 2.76 -14.49
CA GLY A 26 8.98 2.66 -13.96
C GLY A 26 9.06 2.70 -12.42
N LEU A 27 8.05 3.23 -11.72
CA LEU A 27 7.93 3.11 -10.27
C LEU A 27 7.96 1.66 -9.79
N ILE A 28 7.39 0.75 -10.56
CA ILE A 28 7.37 -0.69 -10.25
C ILE A 28 8.80 -1.25 -10.17
N GLU A 29 9.69 -0.83 -11.08
CA GLU A 29 11.09 -1.25 -11.06
C GLU A 29 11.80 -0.80 -9.77
N LEU A 30 11.57 0.45 -9.35
CA LEU A 30 12.11 0.94 -8.07
C LEU A 30 11.57 0.16 -6.88
N THR A 31 10.28 -0.17 -6.87
CA THR A 31 9.67 -0.94 -5.77
C THR A 31 10.11 -2.41 -5.80
N ASN A 32 10.30 -3.02 -6.98
CA ASN A 32 10.85 -4.36 -7.12
C ASN A 32 12.24 -4.48 -6.47
N ALA A 33 13.09 -3.46 -6.67
CA ALA A 33 14.44 -3.42 -6.08
C ALA A 33 14.45 -3.29 -4.54
N LYS A 34 13.31 -2.92 -3.93
CA LYS A 34 13.18 -2.76 -2.47
C LYS A 34 12.51 -3.96 -1.79
N LEU A 35 11.93 -4.89 -2.54
CA LEU A 35 11.27 -6.08 -1.98
C LEU A 35 12.22 -6.85 -1.07
N PHE A 36 11.77 -7.17 0.14
CA PHE A 36 12.51 -7.93 1.15
C PHE A 36 13.86 -7.29 1.57
N THR A 37 14.00 -5.97 1.46
CA THR A 37 15.18 -5.23 1.91
C THR A 37 14.84 -4.31 3.08
N GLU A 38 15.85 -3.76 3.74
CA GLU A 38 15.66 -2.73 4.79
C GLU A 38 14.96 -1.47 4.26
N GLN A 39 14.91 -1.26 2.94
CA GLN A 39 14.24 -0.13 2.27
C GLN A 39 12.83 -0.48 1.80
N GLN A 40 12.25 -1.59 2.22
CA GLN A 40 10.91 -2.05 1.82
C GLN A 40 9.76 -1.16 2.29
N PHE A 41 10.02 -0.21 3.19
CA PHE A 41 9.02 0.71 3.73
C PHE A 41 9.14 2.08 3.06
N ILE A 42 8.18 2.44 2.20
CA ILE A 42 8.20 3.65 1.39
C ILE A 42 6.97 4.50 1.70
N CYS A 43 7.18 5.78 2.03
CA CYS A 43 6.09 6.73 2.24
C CYS A 43 6.23 7.92 1.29
N VAL A 44 5.26 8.08 0.38
CA VAL A 44 5.22 9.16 -0.61
C VAL A 44 4.28 10.26 -0.18
N SER A 45 4.84 11.40 0.21
CA SER A 45 4.11 12.60 0.65
C SER A 45 4.10 13.63 -0.47
N ARG A 46 2.93 13.83 -1.10
CA ARG A 46 2.72 14.78 -2.22
C ARG A 46 1.39 15.51 -2.07
N PRO A 47 1.27 16.73 -2.57
CA PRO A 47 -0.01 17.43 -2.64
C PRO A 47 -1.10 16.61 -3.35
N ARG A 48 -2.33 17.07 -3.25
CA ARG A 48 -3.44 16.50 -4.03
C ARG A 48 -3.16 16.63 -5.53
N ARG A 49 -3.70 15.69 -6.34
CA ARG A 49 -3.58 15.64 -7.81
C ARG A 49 -2.19 15.29 -8.35
N PHE A 50 -1.30 14.77 -7.53
CA PHE A 50 0.03 14.28 -7.93
C PHE A 50 0.06 12.78 -8.28
N GLY A 51 -1.08 12.16 -8.59
CA GLY A 51 -1.12 10.78 -9.07
C GLY A 51 -0.90 9.70 -8.01
N LYS A 52 -0.93 10.02 -6.69
CA LYS A 52 -0.65 9.08 -5.60
C LYS A 52 -1.52 7.82 -5.63
N SER A 53 -2.84 8.01 -5.70
CA SER A 53 -3.78 6.88 -5.74
C SER A 53 -3.67 6.09 -7.06
N MET A 54 -3.32 6.75 -8.17
CA MET A 54 -3.02 6.06 -9.43
C MET A 54 -1.78 5.18 -9.30
N ALA A 55 -0.73 5.65 -8.64
CA ALA A 55 0.47 4.85 -8.34
C ALA A 55 0.13 3.68 -7.42
N ALA A 56 -0.69 3.88 -6.38
CA ALA A 56 -1.17 2.83 -5.50
C ALA A 56 -1.95 1.76 -6.27
N ASN A 57 -2.88 2.15 -7.14
CA ASN A 57 -3.65 1.24 -7.99
C ASN A 57 -2.77 0.48 -8.99
N MET A 58 -1.76 1.14 -9.56
CA MET A 58 -0.78 0.52 -10.45
C MET A 58 0.03 -0.56 -9.74
N LEU A 59 0.58 -0.27 -8.56
CA LEU A 59 1.33 -1.24 -7.77
C LEU A 59 0.43 -2.41 -7.35
N THR A 60 -0.82 -2.13 -6.98
CA THR A 60 -1.81 -3.16 -6.68
C THR A 60 -2.05 -4.08 -7.88
N ALA A 61 -2.30 -3.51 -9.06
CA ALA A 61 -2.51 -4.27 -10.28
C ALA A 61 -1.30 -5.14 -10.65
N TYR A 62 -0.08 -4.63 -10.44
CA TYR A 62 1.13 -5.39 -10.75
C TYR A 62 1.39 -6.54 -9.78
N TYR A 63 1.27 -6.30 -8.48
CA TYR A 63 1.65 -7.28 -7.48
C TYR A 63 0.55 -8.29 -7.12
N SER A 64 -0.73 -7.88 -7.20
CA SER A 64 -1.86 -8.68 -6.69
C SER A 64 -2.01 -10.00 -7.46
N ARG A 65 -1.94 -11.11 -6.73
CA ARG A 65 -2.30 -12.44 -7.25
C ARG A 65 -3.80 -12.64 -7.46
N GLY A 66 -4.62 -11.66 -7.09
CA GLY A 66 -6.07 -11.69 -7.26
C GLY A 66 -6.55 -11.42 -8.68
N CYS A 67 -5.64 -11.01 -9.58
CA CYS A 67 -5.96 -10.68 -10.97
C CYS A 67 -4.84 -11.11 -11.92
N ASP A 68 -5.11 -11.10 -13.21
CA ASP A 68 -4.10 -11.18 -14.26
C ASP A 68 -3.97 -9.80 -14.94
N SER A 69 -2.84 -9.16 -14.75
CA SER A 69 -2.54 -7.83 -15.29
C SER A 69 -1.50 -7.85 -16.42
N ARG A 70 -1.08 -9.04 -16.85
CA ARG A 70 -0.02 -9.22 -17.87
C ARG A 70 -0.29 -8.44 -19.14
N LYS A 71 -1.48 -8.64 -19.74
CA LYS A 71 -1.84 -7.99 -21.01
C LYS A 71 -1.82 -6.46 -20.87
N MET A 72 -2.37 -5.94 -19.80
CA MET A 72 -2.43 -4.49 -19.52
C MET A 72 -1.05 -3.88 -19.32
N LEU A 73 -0.20 -4.53 -18.52
CA LEU A 73 1.11 -4.01 -18.17
C LEU A 73 2.18 -4.25 -19.24
N SER A 74 1.97 -5.23 -20.15
CA SER A 74 2.91 -5.50 -21.24
C SER A 74 3.04 -4.37 -22.28
N GLU A 75 2.11 -3.43 -22.28
CA GLU A 75 2.13 -2.24 -23.13
C GLU A 75 2.84 -1.04 -22.48
N LEU A 76 3.22 -1.15 -21.20
CA LEU A 76 3.85 -0.09 -20.43
C LEU A 76 5.38 -0.23 -20.35
N LYS A 77 6.04 0.85 -19.90
CA LYS A 77 7.51 0.90 -19.76
C LYS A 77 8.09 -0.24 -18.94
N ILE A 78 7.38 -0.65 -17.87
CA ILE A 78 7.79 -1.74 -16.97
C ILE A 78 7.98 -3.08 -17.68
N ALA A 79 7.29 -3.33 -18.79
CA ALA A 79 7.42 -4.57 -19.55
C ALA A 79 8.84 -4.81 -20.10
N LYS A 80 9.65 -3.74 -20.17
CA LYS A 80 11.07 -3.81 -20.62
C LYS A 80 12.02 -4.20 -19.48
N SER A 81 11.56 -4.19 -18.23
CA SER A 81 12.37 -4.57 -17.08
C SER A 81 12.63 -6.08 -17.06
N ALA A 82 13.87 -6.47 -16.75
CA ALA A 82 14.26 -7.89 -16.64
C ALA A 82 13.46 -8.62 -15.53
N ASP A 83 13.02 -7.90 -14.50
CA ASP A 83 12.28 -8.46 -13.37
C ASP A 83 10.76 -8.41 -13.54
N PHE A 84 10.25 -7.95 -14.72
CA PHE A 84 8.80 -7.80 -14.96
C PHE A 84 8.02 -9.07 -14.62
N GLU A 85 8.41 -10.19 -15.20
CA GLU A 85 7.73 -11.48 -15.02
C GLU A 85 7.94 -12.10 -13.63
N LYS A 86 9.05 -11.78 -13.00
CA LYS A 86 9.44 -12.33 -11.70
C LYS A 86 8.46 -11.97 -10.58
N HIS A 87 7.92 -10.76 -10.63
CA HIS A 87 7.09 -10.21 -9.58
C HIS A 87 5.62 -9.99 -9.97
N LEU A 88 5.32 -10.06 -11.29
CA LEU A 88 3.96 -9.84 -11.81
C LEU A 88 2.95 -10.83 -11.23
N ASN A 89 1.96 -10.31 -10.50
CA ASN A 89 0.87 -11.05 -9.88
C ASN A 89 1.33 -12.22 -8.96
N LYS A 90 2.40 -12.00 -8.19
CA LYS A 90 3.03 -13.04 -7.35
C LYS A 90 2.77 -12.89 -5.85
N TYR A 91 2.22 -11.78 -5.40
CA TYR A 91 2.12 -11.46 -3.99
C TYR A 91 0.68 -11.41 -3.48
N ASN A 92 0.51 -11.64 -2.19
CA ASN A 92 -0.70 -11.22 -1.53
C ASN A 92 -0.66 -9.70 -1.36
N VAL A 93 -1.66 -8.99 -1.84
CA VAL A 93 -1.74 -7.53 -1.70
C VAL A 93 -2.85 -7.17 -0.74
N ILE A 94 -2.55 -6.29 0.21
CA ILE A 94 -3.54 -5.60 1.03
C ILE A 94 -3.54 -4.13 0.62
N HIS A 95 -4.62 -3.69 -0.03
CA HIS A 95 -4.80 -2.30 -0.47
C HIS A 95 -5.89 -1.62 0.34
N ILE A 96 -5.53 -0.57 1.07
CA ILE A 96 -6.40 0.15 1.99
C ILE A 96 -6.35 1.64 1.67
N ASN A 97 -7.52 2.27 1.46
CA ASN A 97 -7.68 3.71 1.58
C ASN A 97 -8.19 4.02 2.99
N MET A 98 -7.38 4.71 3.80
CA MET A 98 -7.71 4.96 5.20
C MET A 98 -8.94 5.86 5.39
N VAL A 99 -9.26 6.73 4.43
CA VAL A 99 -10.46 7.58 4.46
C VAL A 99 -11.74 6.74 4.49
N ASP A 100 -11.79 5.63 3.77
CA ASP A 100 -12.99 4.77 3.69
C ASP A 100 -13.40 4.21 5.07
N PHE A 101 -12.42 3.99 5.95
CA PHE A 101 -12.65 3.48 7.30
C PHE A 101 -12.97 4.60 8.27
N LEU A 102 -12.31 5.74 8.12
CA LEU A 102 -12.54 6.91 8.97
C LEU A 102 -13.96 7.45 8.83
N ASP A 103 -14.45 7.57 7.59
CA ASP A 103 -15.78 8.10 7.30
C ASP A 103 -16.92 7.22 7.85
N ARG A 104 -16.63 5.96 8.17
CA ARG A 104 -17.62 4.98 8.69
C ARG A 104 -17.59 4.79 10.19
N SER A 105 -16.73 5.51 10.91
CA SER A 105 -16.45 5.30 12.33
C SER A 105 -16.55 6.61 13.09
N LYS A 106 -16.98 6.55 14.34
CA LYS A 106 -17.10 7.73 15.20
C LYS A 106 -15.86 7.93 16.07
N THR A 107 -15.16 6.85 16.38
CA THR A 107 -13.95 6.85 17.21
C THR A 107 -12.81 6.11 16.51
N MET A 108 -11.58 6.33 16.96
CA MET A 108 -10.40 5.61 16.46
C MET A 108 -10.51 4.11 16.74
N ASP A 109 -10.97 3.73 17.92
CA ASP A 109 -11.11 2.32 18.29
C ASP A 109 -12.10 1.61 17.38
N GLU A 110 -13.26 2.24 17.09
CA GLU A 110 -14.25 1.72 16.12
C GLU A 110 -13.66 1.58 14.71
N MET A 111 -12.87 2.57 14.25
CA MET A 111 -12.23 2.55 12.95
C MET A 111 -11.25 1.37 12.84
N LEU A 112 -10.36 1.23 13.81
CA LEU A 112 -9.35 0.17 13.80
C LEU A 112 -9.98 -1.22 13.95
N ASP A 113 -11.03 -1.35 14.79
CA ASP A 113 -11.78 -2.60 14.92
C ASP A 113 -12.49 -2.96 13.62
N TYR A 114 -13.15 -1.99 12.97
CA TYR A 114 -13.81 -2.23 11.69
C TYR A 114 -12.80 -2.63 10.60
N LEU A 115 -11.66 -1.96 10.54
CA LEU A 115 -10.58 -2.31 9.61
C LEU A 115 -10.10 -3.75 9.84
N ARG A 116 -9.78 -4.12 11.10
CA ARG A 116 -9.34 -5.48 11.44
C ARG A 116 -10.39 -6.53 11.03
N ARG A 117 -11.64 -6.33 11.41
CA ARG A 117 -12.73 -7.27 11.06
C ARG A 117 -12.93 -7.42 9.56
N ARG A 118 -12.81 -6.33 8.80
CA ARG A 118 -12.92 -6.39 7.33
C ARG A 118 -11.78 -7.20 6.71
N LEU A 119 -10.55 -6.95 7.13
CA LEU A 119 -9.39 -7.71 6.64
C LEU A 119 -9.48 -9.19 7.03
N LEU A 120 -9.76 -9.48 8.30
CA LEU A 120 -9.91 -10.86 8.79
C LEU A 120 -11.01 -11.62 8.05
N HIS A 121 -12.15 -10.97 7.78
CA HIS A 121 -13.23 -11.59 6.99
C HIS A 121 -12.76 -11.99 5.58
N GLU A 122 -12.03 -11.12 4.89
CA GLU A 122 -11.54 -11.40 3.54
C GLU A 122 -10.39 -12.43 3.54
N LEU A 123 -9.49 -12.36 4.54
CA LEU A 123 -8.42 -13.35 4.73
C LEU A 123 -9.02 -14.73 4.99
N LYS A 124 -9.98 -14.85 5.89
CA LYS A 124 -10.65 -16.12 6.18
C LYS A 124 -11.34 -16.72 4.96
N LYS A 125 -11.97 -15.87 4.14
CA LYS A 125 -12.60 -16.30 2.88
C LYS A 125 -11.57 -16.71 1.82
N GLY A 126 -10.46 -15.97 1.71
CA GLY A 126 -9.44 -16.20 0.69
C GLY A 126 -8.45 -17.32 1.00
N PHE A 127 -8.33 -17.69 2.29
CA PHE A 127 -7.38 -18.68 2.81
C PHE A 127 -8.06 -19.68 3.75
N SER A 128 -9.26 -20.12 3.37
CA SER A 128 -10.06 -21.06 4.18
C SER A 128 -9.42 -22.43 4.37
N ASP A 129 -8.39 -22.73 3.61
CA ASP A 129 -7.57 -23.95 3.67
C ASP A 129 -6.36 -23.83 4.61
N VAL A 130 -6.15 -22.66 5.24
CA VAL A 130 -5.12 -22.45 6.26
C VAL A 130 -5.73 -22.64 7.64
N ASP A 131 -5.11 -23.47 8.46
CA ASP A 131 -5.48 -23.68 9.87
C ASP A 131 -4.82 -22.59 10.73
N CYS A 132 -5.56 -21.51 11.00
CA CYS A 132 -5.09 -20.42 11.87
C CYS A 132 -5.53 -20.67 13.31
N PHE A 133 -4.58 -20.56 14.24
CA PHE A 133 -4.82 -20.73 15.67
C PHE A 133 -5.82 -19.72 16.25
N ASP A 134 -5.69 -18.46 15.82
CA ASP A 134 -6.53 -17.35 16.30
C ASP A 134 -6.95 -16.46 15.12
N TRP A 135 -8.17 -16.68 14.64
CA TRP A 135 -8.75 -15.86 13.56
C TRP A 135 -9.18 -14.45 13.98
N ASP A 136 -9.04 -14.08 15.24
CA ASP A 136 -9.39 -12.73 15.71
C ASP A 136 -8.16 -11.82 15.81
N ASN A 137 -6.95 -12.38 15.68
CA ASN A 137 -5.69 -11.65 15.68
C ASN A 137 -5.13 -11.48 14.28
N LEU A 138 -5.22 -10.25 13.72
CA LEU A 138 -4.81 -9.97 12.35
C LEU A 138 -3.34 -10.31 12.06
N GLN A 139 -2.43 -9.97 12.96
CA GLN A 139 -0.99 -10.22 12.78
C GLN A 139 -0.67 -11.72 12.81
N SER A 140 -1.30 -12.46 13.73
CA SER A 140 -1.17 -13.92 13.81
C SER A 140 -1.63 -14.57 12.50
N VAL A 141 -2.84 -14.21 12.04
CA VAL A 141 -3.41 -14.72 10.78
C VAL A 141 -2.51 -14.45 9.59
N LEU A 142 -1.98 -13.23 9.45
CA LEU A 142 -1.06 -12.88 8.36
C LEU A 142 0.24 -13.71 8.41
N GLY A 143 0.79 -13.88 9.61
CA GLY A 143 2.00 -14.69 9.84
C GLY A 143 1.78 -16.18 9.53
N GLU A 144 0.65 -16.73 9.93
CA GLU A 144 0.30 -18.15 9.69
C GLU A 144 0.01 -18.41 8.22
N ILE A 145 -0.73 -17.52 7.53
CA ILE A 145 -0.93 -17.59 6.07
C ILE A 145 0.42 -17.54 5.34
N TYR A 146 1.31 -16.62 5.73
CA TYR A 146 2.64 -16.53 5.13
C TYR A 146 3.46 -17.81 5.37
N THR A 147 3.40 -18.36 6.57
CA THR A 147 4.12 -19.58 6.92
C THR A 147 3.64 -20.78 6.12
N ASP A 148 2.32 -20.91 5.92
CA ASP A 148 1.71 -21.99 5.15
C ASP A 148 1.93 -21.82 3.63
N LYS A 149 1.59 -20.67 3.08
CA LYS A 149 1.60 -20.43 1.62
C LYS A 149 2.95 -20.03 1.05
N ARG A 150 3.86 -19.53 1.89
CA ARG A 150 5.17 -18.95 1.48
C ARG A 150 5.04 -17.81 0.46
N ILE A 151 3.92 -17.10 0.48
CA ILE A 151 3.65 -15.93 -0.36
C ILE A 151 3.48 -14.74 0.55
N ALA A 152 4.43 -13.81 0.49
CA ALA A 152 4.45 -12.63 1.33
C ALA A 152 3.38 -11.61 0.94
N PHE A 153 3.15 -10.65 1.84
CA PHE A 153 2.20 -9.57 1.65
C PHE A 153 2.89 -8.28 1.23
N ILE A 154 2.23 -7.56 0.32
CA ILE A 154 2.53 -6.18 -0.02
C ILE A 154 1.38 -5.31 0.49
N PHE A 155 1.73 -4.31 1.28
CA PHE A 155 0.76 -3.36 1.84
C PHE A 155 0.79 -2.08 1.04
N ILE A 156 -0.36 -1.70 0.46
CA ILE A 156 -0.60 -0.43 -0.22
C ILE A 156 -1.58 0.35 0.64
N ILE A 157 -1.13 1.45 1.24
CA ILE A 157 -1.92 2.24 2.18
C ILE A 157 -2.04 3.67 1.64
N ASP A 158 -3.20 3.98 1.06
CA ASP A 158 -3.47 5.31 0.53
C ASP A 158 -4.09 6.22 1.60
N GLU A 159 -3.80 7.53 1.52
CA GLU A 159 -4.28 8.57 2.45
C GLU A 159 -3.97 8.25 3.93
N TRP A 160 -2.78 7.66 4.20
CA TRP A 160 -2.37 7.24 5.55
C TRP A 160 -2.50 8.36 6.59
N ASP A 161 -2.34 9.60 6.17
CA ASP A 161 -2.29 10.79 7.01
C ASP A 161 -3.66 11.43 7.31
N CYS A 162 -4.77 10.80 6.85
CA CYS A 162 -6.12 11.35 7.02
C CYS A 162 -6.47 11.61 8.49
N ILE A 163 -6.00 10.75 9.41
CA ILE A 163 -6.20 10.90 10.85
C ILE A 163 -5.62 12.23 11.36
N PHE A 164 -4.41 12.56 10.95
CA PHE A 164 -3.72 13.80 11.36
C PHE A 164 -4.34 15.05 10.76
N ARG A 165 -5.03 14.91 9.63
CA ARG A 165 -5.76 16.02 8.98
C ARG A 165 -7.11 16.29 9.62
N ILE A 166 -7.78 15.26 10.11
CA ILE A 166 -9.15 15.32 10.65
C ILE A 166 -9.12 15.42 12.19
N HIS A 167 -8.41 14.53 12.86
CA HIS A 167 -8.25 14.50 14.33
C HIS A 167 -6.98 15.23 14.78
N LYS A 168 -6.82 16.50 14.37
CA LYS A 168 -5.58 17.27 14.58
C LYS A 168 -5.15 17.42 16.03
N ASN A 169 -6.10 17.49 16.95
CA ASN A 169 -5.88 17.75 18.37
C ASN A 169 -6.10 16.51 19.24
N ASP A 170 -6.35 15.35 18.65
CA ASP A 170 -6.59 14.09 19.36
C ASP A 170 -5.32 13.23 19.32
N SER A 171 -4.42 13.50 20.26
CA SER A 171 -3.13 12.80 20.35
C SER A 171 -3.30 11.31 20.71
N ASP A 172 -4.34 10.94 21.45
CA ASP A 172 -4.64 9.54 21.79
C ASP A 172 -5.03 8.76 20.54
N ALA A 173 -5.95 9.30 19.71
CA ALA A 173 -6.33 8.70 18.44
C ALA A 173 -5.14 8.56 17.48
N GLN A 174 -4.29 9.60 17.40
CA GLN A 174 -3.09 9.57 16.56
C GLN A 174 -2.10 8.50 17.03
N THR A 175 -1.87 8.36 18.34
CA THR A 175 -0.98 7.36 18.92
C THR A 175 -1.49 5.95 18.66
N LYS A 176 -2.76 5.66 18.92
CA LYS A 176 -3.39 4.36 18.65
C LYS A 176 -3.27 3.96 17.18
N TYR A 177 -3.46 4.91 16.28
CA TYR A 177 -3.32 4.67 14.84
C TYR A 177 -1.87 4.36 14.44
N LEU A 178 -0.90 5.13 14.93
CA LEU A 178 0.51 4.88 14.66
C LEU A 178 0.97 3.54 15.22
N ASP A 179 0.52 3.18 16.42
CA ASP A 179 0.81 1.88 17.04
C ASP A 179 0.19 0.73 16.24
N PHE A 180 -1.03 0.91 15.72
CA PHE A 180 -1.63 -0.07 14.82
C PHE A 180 -0.78 -0.31 13.57
N LEU A 181 -0.37 0.76 12.87
CA LEU A 181 0.47 0.64 11.66
C LEU A 181 1.83 0.02 11.98
N ARG A 182 2.44 0.42 13.10
CA ARG A 182 3.71 -0.16 13.54
C ARG A 182 3.58 -1.66 13.77
N ASN A 183 2.58 -2.08 14.54
CA ASN A 183 2.38 -3.48 14.88
C ASN A 183 2.03 -4.34 13.65
N LEU A 184 1.33 -3.75 12.68
CA LEU A 184 0.98 -4.42 11.43
C LEU A 184 2.19 -4.64 10.51
N LEU A 185 3.17 -3.71 10.51
CA LEU A 185 4.20 -3.66 9.48
C LEU A 185 5.62 -3.92 9.99
N LYS A 186 5.95 -3.38 11.17
CA LYS A 186 7.35 -3.38 11.65
C LYS A 186 7.75 -4.77 12.14
N ASP A 187 8.94 -5.20 11.73
CA ASP A 187 9.56 -6.47 12.15
C ASP A 187 8.70 -7.71 11.83
N GLN A 188 7.84 -7.62 10.80
CA GLN A 188 6.95 -8.70 10.39
C GLN A 188 7.50 -9.45 9.18
N SER A 189 7.76 -10.74 9.34
CA SER A 189 8.31 -11.60 8.29
C SER A 189 7.40 -11.76 7.07
N TYR A 190 6.10 -11.54 7.22
CA TYR A 190 5.13 -11.61 6.13
C TYR A 190 5.14 -10.38 5.22
N VAL A 191 5.82 -9.28 5.59
CA VAL A 191 5.87 -8.04 4.79
C VAL A 191 6.99 -8.13 3.76
N ALA A 192 6.65 -8.06 2.48
CA ALA A 192 7.62 -7.90 1.40
C ALA A 192 7.86 -6.44 1.03
N LEU A 193 6.82 -5.61 1.13
CA LEU A 193 6.84 -4.18 0.83
C LEU A 193 5.67 -3.50 1.54
N ALA A 194 5.89 -2.29 2.03
CA ALA A 194 4.81 -1.38 2.43
C ALA A 194 4.99 -0.04 1.70
N TYR A 195 4.00 0.31 0.88
CA TYR A 195 3.95 1.56 0.14
C TYR A 195 2.80 2.41 0.66
N MET A 196 3.11 3.52 1.30
CA MET A 196 2.12 4.46 1.83
C MET A 196 2.09 5.74 1.02
N THR A 197 0.90 6.31 0.86
CA THR A 197 0.73 7.63 0.24
C THR A 197 -0.06 8.57 1.14
N GLY A 198 0.29 9.85 1.11
CA GLY A 198 -0.37 10.89 1.87
C GLY A 198 -0.02 12.29 1.39
N ILE A 199 -0.52 13.30 2.10
CA ILE A 199 -0.19 14.71 1.89
C ILE A 199 0.88 15.16 2.88
N LEU A 200 0.75 14.73 4.14
CA LEU A 200 1.61 15.15 5.23
C LEU A 200 2.88 14.28 5.31
N PRO A 201 4.03 14.88 5.61
CA PRO A 201 5.26 14.14 5.80
C PRO A 201 5.22 13.32 7.10
N ILE A 202 5.73 12.08 7.03
CA ILE A 202 5.71 11.14 8.15
C ILE A 202 6.56 11.64 9.33
N LYS A 203 7.69 12.31 9.06
CA LYS A 203 8.62 12.82 10.07
C LYS A 203 8.00 13.85 11.02
N LYS A 204 6.97 14.56 10.57
CA LYS A 204 6.30 15.57 11.41
C LYS A 204 5.49 14.95 12.55
N TYR A 205 5.01 13.73 12.36
CA TYR A 205 4.10 13.04 13.29
C TYR A 205 4.73 11.79 13.91
N GLY A 206 5.86 11.37 13.38
CA GLY A 206 6.63 10.22 13.88
C GLY A 206 7.67 10.55 14.95
N GLU A 207 7.56 11.68 15.67
CA GLU A 207 8.49 12.04 16.78
C GLU A 207 8.57 10.96 17.87
N HIS A 208 7.60 10.04 17.92
CA HIS A 208 7.60 8.89 18.83
C HIS A 208 8.09 7.58 18.19
N SER A 209 8.97 7.63 17.19
CA SER A 209 9.63 6.44 16.59
C SER A 209 8.72 5.35 16.00
N ALA A 210 7.40 5.50 16.00
CA ALA A 210 6.48 4.44 15.60
C ALA A 210 6.67 3.98 14.14
N LEU A 211 6.90 4.92 13.22
CA LEU A 211 7.06 4.66 11.78
C LEU A 211 8.45 5.08 11.24
N ASN A 212 9.47 5.04 12.07
CA ASN A 212 10.85 5.42 11.70
C ASN A 212 11.47 4.51 10.63
N MET A 213 10.91 3.32 10.40
CA MET A 213 11.35 2.41 9.34
C MET A 213 11.04 2.93 7.94
N PHE A 214 10.10 3.87 7.77
CA PHE A 214 9.74 4.36 6.45
C PHE A 214 10.76 5.32 5.85
N THR A 215 11.15 5.04 4.60
CA THR A 215 11.83 5.99 3.74
C THR A 215 10.83 7.01 3.23
N GLU A 216 10.98 8.27 3.65
CA GLU A 216 10.11 9.34 3.21
C GLU A 216 10.56 9.91 1.86
N VAL A 217 9.58 10.06 0.95
CA VAL A 217 9.70 10.71 -0.35
C VAL A 217 8.78 11.93 -0.36
N SER A 218 9.35 13.14 -0.24
CA SER A 218 8.59 14.40 -0.15
C SER A 218 8.89 15.34 -1.31
N MET A 219 8.20 16.49 -1.39
CA MET A 219 8.50 17.53 -2.39
C MET A 219 9.91 18.09 -2.24
N THR A 220 10.40 18.23 -1.00
CA THR A 220 11.74 18.74 -0.70
C THR A 220 12.83 17.66 -0.78
N ASN A 221 12.46 16.40 -0.76
CA ASN A 221 13.38 15.27 -0.87
C ASN A 221 12.74 14.17 -1.74
N PRO A 222 12.65 14.38 -3.07
CA PRO A 222 11.96 13.46 -3.97
C PRO A 222 12.74 12.18 -4.25
N ARG A 223 14.05 12.17 -3.96
CA ARG A 223 14.93 11.02 -4.23
C ARG A 223 14.75 10.52 -5.67
N GLU A 224 14.90 9.22 -5.89
CA GLU A 224 14.70 8.52 -7.16
C GLU A 224 13.24 8.45 -7.63
N TYR A 225 12.28 8.93 -6.81
CA TYR A 225 10.85 8.89 -7.12
C TYR A 225 10.32 10.15 -7.81
N ALA A 226 11.18 11.13 -8.08
CA ALA A 226 10.76 12.44 -8.63
C ALA A 226 9.92 12.30 -9.90
N GLU A 227 10.35 11.44 -10.82
CA GLU A 227 9.72 11.25 -12.12
C GLU A 227 8.38 10.48 -12.06
N TYR A 228 8.12 9.79 -10.93
CA TYR A 228 6.96 8.92 -10.78
C TYR A 228 5.81 9.56 -10.00
N THR A 229 6.00 10.79 -9.52
CA THR A 229 5.02 11.52 -8.74
C THR A 229 4.79 12.91 -9.32
N GLY A 230 3.59 13.16 -9.89
CA GLY A 230 3.28 14.37 -10.66
C GLY A 230 3.71 14.24 -12.13
N PHE A 231 3.75 15.38 -12.82
CA PHE A 231 4.20 15.47 -14.21
C PHE A 231 5.59 16.11 -14.27
N THR A 232 6.41 15.66 -15.18
CA THR A 232 7.65 16.33 -15.58
C THR A 232 7.34 17.46 -16.57
N GLU A 233 8.28 18.38 -16.78
CA GLU A 233 8.09 19.47 -17.76
C GLU A 233 7.83 18.93 -19.19
N ASP A 234 8.48 17.83 -19.55
CA ASP A 234 8.32 17.22 -20.88
C ASP A 234 6.96 16.51 -21.05
N GLU A 235 6.34 16.07 -19.97
CA GLU A 235 5.01 15.42 -19.98
C GLU A 235 3.87 16.46 -20.02
N VAL A 236 4.15 17.74 -19.78
CA VAL A 236 3.15 18.83 -19.81
C VAL A 236 3.12 19.52 -21.18
N LYS A 237 4.13 19.36 -22.00
CA LYS A 237 4.21 19.88 -23.38
C LYS A 237 3.40 19.05 -24.36
#